data_fdcc73e743e87a552897113f5bacc15e
#
_entry.id   fdcc73e743e87a552897113f5bacc15e
#
_cell.length_a   1.000
_cell.length_b   1.000
_cell.length_c   1.000
_cell.angle_alpha   90.00
_cell.angle_beta   90.00
_cell.angle_gamma   90.00
#
_symmetry.space_group_name_H-M   'P 1'
#
loop_
_entity.id
_entity.type
_entity.pdbx_description
1 polymer ?
#
loop_
_entity_poly.entity_id
_entity_poly.type
_entity_poly.pdbx_seq_one_letter_code
_entity_poly.pdbx_strand_id
1 'polypeptide(L)'
;MISNRLAVLVCVAMAMMVGGSALCAAQSEGFFASWEDRVRDTLAQQPSWPIPLVTASSGLLQVARTDFVRQIAPARTDTWNYGNTKGVNVVPWYKIEFDVLVPPYIQHNSKAEDGFGDFSMLLKYRLAAGNEAHGNYSLSFSLAGTLPTGSYKNGSLDATISPTLCGGKGFGRLDVQSTLGAILPAGDTAKLGRVVVWNTATQYHLGKFFWPEIENNATFYHGGANDGRVQDFVTPGLMLSKFKLERDPRNRLALVVGGGMQIATTHFHSYNHGLVLTARMLF
;
A
#
# COMPACT_ATOMS: atom_id res chain seq x y z
N MET A 1 -20.32 -15.45 19.62
CA MET A 1 -19.55 -14.58 20.53
C MET A 1 -18.38 -13.84 19.87
N ILE A 2 -18.27 -13.83 18.54
CA ILE A 2 -17.15 -13.22 17.76
C ILE A 2 -17.47 -11.78 17.32
N SER A 3 -18.74 -11.38 17.30
CA SER A 3 -19.20 -10.10 16.73
C SER A 3 -18.75 -8.85 17.52
N ASN A 4 -18.61 -8.94 18.83
CA ASN A 4 -18.32 -7.73 19.65
C ASN A 4 -16.83 -7.36 19.71
N ARG A 5 -15.92 -8.28 19.43
CA ARG A 5 -14.47 -7.98 19.46
C ARG A 5 -13.99 -7.25 18.22
N LEU A 6 -14.63 -7.48 17.07
CA LEU A 6 -14.30 -6.81 15.81
C LEU A 6 -14.69 -5.32 15.85
N ALA A 7 -15.88 -5.02 16.41
CA ALA A 7 -16.35 -3.64 16.58
C ALA A 7 -15.45 -2.82 17.52
N VAL A 8 -14.95 -3.44 18.59
CA VAL A 8 -14.04 -2.78 19.54
C VAL A 8 -12.68 -2.49 18.91
N LEU A 9 -12.12 -3.39 18.09
CA LEU A 9 -10.84 -3.16 17.42
C LEU A 9 -10.90 -2.05 16.37
N VAL A 10 -11.98 -1.97 15.60
CA VAL A 10 -12.21 -0.88 14.63
C VAL A 10 -12.42 0.45 15.35
N CYS A 11 -13.17 0.48 16.44
CA CYS A 11 -13.36 1.69 17.26
C CYS A 11 -12.07 2.16 17.94
N VAL A 12 -11.22 1.25 18.42
CA VAL A 12 -9.93 1.59 19.05
C VAL A 12 -8.94 2.13 18.00
N ALA A 13 -8.91 1.55 16.80
CA ALA A 13 -8.08 2.06 15.69
C ALA A 13 -8.54 3.46 15.24
N MET A 14 -9.85 3.72 15.18
CA MET A 14 -10.39 5.06 14.91
C MET A 14 -10.16 6.04 16.05
N ALA A 15 -10.26 5.61 17.30
CA ALA A 15 -10.04 6.47 18.46
C ALA A 15 -8.58 6.91 18.63
N MET A 16 -7.61 6.08 18.26
CA MET A 16 -6.19 6.47 18.25
C MET A 16 -5.86 7.47 17.13
N MET A 17 -6.62 7.53 16.04
CA MET A 17 -6.46 8.54 14.99
C MET A 17 -7.05 9.91 15.36
N VAL A 18 -8.04 9.96 16.25
CA VAL A 18 -8.75 11.21 16.61
C VAL A 18 -8.19 11.84 17.90
N GLY A 19 -7.52 11.07 18.76
CA GLY A 19 -7.05 11.54 20.07
C GLY A 19 -5.78 12.40 20.09
N GLY A 20 -5.14 12.63 18.95
CA GLY A 20 -3.85 13.35 18.88
C GLY A 20 -3.92 14.87 18.75
N SER A 21 -5.12 15.45 18.60
CA SER A 21 -5.26 16.87 18.19
C SER A 21 -5.46 17.89 19.31
N ALA A 22 -5.40 17.52 20.58
CA ALA A 22 -5.79 18.44 21.67
C ALA A 22 -4.66 19.00 22.54
N LEU A 23 -3.41 18.68 22.33
CA LEU A 23 -2.30 19.13 23.18
C LEU A 23 -1.10 19.63 22.38
N CYS A 24 -1.18 20.85 21.83
CA CYS A 24 -0.06 21.77 21.56
C CYS A 24 -0.50 23.01 20.77
N ALA A 25 -1.41 23.81 21.29
CA ALA A 25 -2.15 24.80 20.49
C ALA A 25 -1.52 26.18 20.31
N ALA A 26 -0.33 26.48 20.81
CA ALA A 26 0.13 27.89 20.78
C ALA A 26 1.47 28.17 20.06
N GLN A 27 2.28 27.19 19.74
CA GLN A 27 3.51 27.36 18.95
C GLN A 27 3.59 26.50 17.69
N SER A 28 2.61 25.65 17.46
CA SER A 28 2.57 24.69 16.36
C SER A 28 1.86 25.19 15.10
N GLU A 29 1.02 26.23 15.18
CA GLU A 29 0.24 26.70 14.03
C GLU A 29 1.13 27.08 12.83
N GLY A 30 2.26 27.73 13.06
CA GLY A 30 3.18 28.09 11.99
C GLY A 30 3.90 26.90 11.36
N PHE A 31 4.28 25.89 12.17
CA PHE A 31 4.97 24.71 11.66
C PHE A 31 4.03 23.82 10.85
N PHE A 32 2.86 23.49 11.41
CA PHE A 32 1.89 22.64 10.73
C PHE A 32 1.33 23.30 9.48
N ALA A 33 1.00 24.59 9.52
CA ALA A 33 0.55 25.33 8.35
C ALA A 33 1.61 25.34 7.23
N SER A 34 2.87 25.59 7.56
CA SER A 34 3.97 25.57 6.59
C SER A 34 4.24 24.17 6.03
N TRP A 35 4.00 23.12 6.84
CA TRP A 35 4.10 21.74 6.40
C TRP A 35 2.94 21.37 5.46
N GLU A 36 1.70 21.71 5.81
CA GLU A 36 0.53 21.48 4.96
C GLU A 36 0.64 22.21 3.61
N ASP A 37 1.11 23.46 3.60
CA ASP A 37 1.37 24.21 2.37
C ASP A 37 2.41 23.50 1.50
N ARG A 38 3.52 23.08 2.08
CA ARG A 38 4.56 22.33 1.37
C ARG A 38 4.06 21.01 0.81
N VAL A 39 3.27 20.26 1.60
CA VAL A 39 2.64 19.00 1.14
C VAL A 39 1.70 19.28 -0.03
N ARG A 40 0.83 20.29 0.09
CA ARG A 40 -0.08 20.69 -0.97
C ARG A 40 0.67 21.04 -2.26
N ASP A 41 1.70 21.87 -2.17
CA ASP A 41 2.51 22.28 -3.31
C ASP A 41 3.26 21.09 -3.95
N THR A 42 3.77 20.18 -3.12
CA THR A 42 4.43 18.95 -3.57
C THR A 42 3.49 18.07 -4.36
N LEU A 43 2.28 17.85 -3.83
CA LEU A 43 1.31 16.95 -4.44
C LEU A 43 0.59 17.58 -5.64
N ALA A 44 0.52 18.92 -5.72
CA ALA A 44 0.02 19.63 -6.90
C ALA A 44 0.92 19.47 -8.15
N GLN A 45 2.19 19.10 -7.96
CA GLN A 45 3.14 18.90 -9.06
C GLN A 45 3.07 17.51 -9.70
N GLN A 46 2.24 16.61 -9.20
CA GLN A 46 2.09 15.25 -9.70
C GLN A 46 0.63 14.96 -10.06
N PRO A 47 0.37 13.88 -10.83
CA PRO A 47 -0.99 13.47 -11.13
C PRO A 47 -1.81 13.17 -9.88
N SER A 48 -3.12 13.38 -9.99
CA SER A 48 -4.08 13.16 -8.90
C SER A 48 -4.75 11.79 -8.93
N TRP A 49 -4.13 10.81 -9.58
CA TRP A 49 -4.66 9.44 -9.68
C TRP A 49 -4.91 8.80 -8.30
N PRO A 50 -5.86 7.86 -8.20
CA PRO A 50 -6.00 7.08 -6.99
C PRO A 50 -4.80 6.14 -6.82
N ILE A 51 -4.53 5.80 -5.58
CA ILE A 51 -3.54 4.78 -5.25
C ILE A 51 -4.13 3.43 -5.64
N PRO A 52 -3.46 2.58 -6.43
CA PRO A 52 -3.95 1.25 -6.79
C PRO A 52 -4.19 0.35 -5.56
N LEU A 53 -4.95 -0.74 -5.71
CA LEU A 53 -5.23 -1.67 -4.61
C LEU A 53 -3.97 -2.35 -4.10
N VAL A 54 -3.17 -2.92 -5.00
CA VAL A 54 -1.99 -3.75 -4.69
C VAL A 54 -0.70 -3.10 -5.15
N THR A 55 -0.68 -2.55 -6.37
CA THR A 55 0.50 -1.88 -6.93
C THR A 55 0.83 -0.61 -6.15
N ALA A 56 2.09 -0.40 -5.80
CA ALA A 56 2.52 0.82 -5.14
C ALA A 56 2.35 2.03 -6.06
N SER A 57 1.89 3.16 -5.50
CA SER A 57 1.75 4.41 -6.25
C SER A 57 3.08 4.93 -6.76
N SER A 58 3.08 5.43 -7.99
CA SER A 58 4.23 6.13 -8.58
C SER A 58 4.44 7.54 -8.03
N GLY A 59 3.41 8.18 -7.49
CA GLY A 59 3.49 9.49 -6.84
C GLY A 59 3.80 9.41 -5.36
N LEU A 60 4.05 10.58 -4.75
CA LEU A 60 4.19 10.72 -3.30
C LEU A 60 2.81 10.74 -2.63
N LEU A 61 2.75 10.25 -1.40
CA LEU A 61 1.52 10.08 -0.66
C LEU A 61 1.58 10.78 0.71
N GLN A 62 0.45 11.37 1.08
CA GLN A 62 0.17 11.87 2.43
C GLN A 62 -1.13 11.20 2.86
N VAL A 63 -1.02 10.03 3.49
CA VAL A 63 -2.17 9.14 3.71
C VAL A 63 -1.98 8.23 4.92
N ALA A 64 -3.04 8.02 5.68
CA ALA A 64 -3.16 6.88 6.58
C ALA A 64 -3.98 5.79 5.88
N ARG A 65 -3.49 4.54 5.89
CA ARG A 65 -4.13 3.43 5.18
C ARG A 65 -4.23 2.17 6.03
N THR A 66 -5.23 1.36 5.70
CA THR A 66 -5.35 -0.01 6.17
C THR A 66 -6.00 -0.86 5.09
N ASP A 67 -5.43 -2.05 4.87
CA ASP A 67 -5.98 -3.01 3.93
C ASP A 67 -6.37 -4.28 4.67
N PHE A 68 -7.40 -4.95 4.18
CA PHE A 68 -7.83 -6.27 4.62
C PHE A 68 -7.66 -7.22 3.45
N VAL A 69 -6.96 -8.32 3.68
CA VAL A 69 -6.80 -9.34 2.65
C VAL A 69 -7.25 -10.69 3.18
N ARG A 70 -8.22 -11.31 2.49
CA ARG A 70 -8.59 -12.70 2.74
C ARG A 70 -8.03 -13.57 1.63
N GLN A 71 -7.12 -14.45 1.95
CA GLN A 71 -6.48 -15.37 1.02
C GLN A 71 -7.04 -16.77 1.17
N ILE A 72 -7.40 -17.40 0.07
CA ILE A 72 -7.90 -18.78 0.02
C ILE A 72 -6.85 -19.64 -0.69
N ALA A 73 -6.17 -20.48 0.08
CA ALA A 73 -5.13 -21.38 -0.43
C ALA A 73 -5.72 -22.59 -1.20
N PRO A 74 -4.90 -23.31 -1.99
CA PRO A 74 -5.32 -24.52 -2.72
C PRO A 74 -5.95 -25.59 -1.82
N ALA A 75 -5.52 -25.69 -0.57
CA ALA A 75 -6.10 -26.60 0.43
C ALA A 75 -7.44 -26.13 1.01
N ARG A 76 -8.04 -25.05 0.47
CA ARG A 76 -9.25 -24.40 0.98
C ARG A 76 -9.12 -23.91 2.43
N THR A 77 -7.91 -23.57 2.85
CA THR A 77 -7.66 -22.88 4.10
C THR A 77 -7.68 -21.38 3.86
N ASP A 78 -8.27 -20.64 4.79
CA ASP A 78 -8.35 -19.18 4.73
C ASP A 78 -7.27 -18.58 5.60
N THR A 79 -6.66 -17.50 5.10
CA THR A 79 -5.82 -16.61 5.90
C THR A 79 -6.39 -15.20 5.80
N TRP A 80 -6.64 -14.59 6.95
CA TRP A 80 -7.06 -13.19 7.04
C TRP A 80 -5.89 -12.34 7.48
N ASN A 81 -5.56 -11.34 6.69
CA ASN A 81 -4.53 -10.34 7.02
C ASN A 81 -5.22 -9.01 7.30
N TYR A 82 -5.19 -8.58 8.58
CA TYR A 82 -5.78 -7.36 9.05
C TYR A 82 -4.72 -6.25 9.08
N GLY A 83 -4.79 -5.36 8.12
CA GLY A 83 -3.84 -4.26 7.99
C GLY A 83 -2.60 -4.60 7.16
N ASN A 84 -2.76 -5.36 6.08
CA ASN A 84 -1.69 -5.79 5.17
C ASN A 84 -0.71 -4.67 4.79
N THR A 85 -1.20 -3.45 4.60
CA THR A 85 -0.37 -2.26 4.39
C THR A 85 -0.80 -1.13 5.33
N LYS A 86 -1.18 -1.50 6.56
CA LYS A 86 -1.60 -0.55 7.58
C LYS A 86 -0.44 0.35 7.98
N GLY A 87 -0.63 1.64 7.86
CA GLY A 87 0.41 2.59 8.23
C GLY A 87 0.11 4.00 7.82
N VAL A 88 1.14 4.82 7.91
CA VAL A 88 1.10 6.24 7.58
C VAL A 88 2.22 6.56 6.60
N ASN A 89 1.85 7.23 5.52
CA ASN A 89 2.76 7.81 4.55
C ASN A 89 2.78 9.31 4.75
N VAL A 90 3.94 9.91 4.91
CA VAL A 90 4.11 11.35 5.11
C VAL A 90 5.11 11.93 4.12
N VAL A 91 4.88 13.17 3.70
CA VAL A 91 5.76 13.93 2.81
C VAL A 91 6.49 15.00 3.65
N PRO A 92 7.64 14.66 4.26
CA PRO A 92 8.40 15.61 5.09
C PRO A 92 9.09 16.71 4.25
N TRP A 93 9.44 16.43 2.97
CA TRP A 93 10.08 17.36 2.03
C TRP A 93 9.52 17.24 0.61
N TYR A 94 9.79 18.21 -0.25
CA TYR A 94 9.22 18.35 -1.60
C TYR A 94 9.35 17.13 -2.52
N LYS A 95 10.31 16.25 -2.30
CA LYS A 95 10.53 15.09 -3.17
C LYS A 95 10.62 13.78 -2.40
N ILE A 96 10.35 13.82 -1.11
CA ILE A 96 10.56 12.69 -0.20
C ILE A 96 9.27 12.31 0.48
N GLU A 97 8.97 11.02 0.46
CA GLU A 97 7.93 10.36 1.25
C GLU A 97 8.59 9.37 2.20
N PHE A 98 8.11 9.33 3.40
CA PHE A 98 8.50 8.35 4.41
C PHE A 98 7.28 7.61 4.92
N ASP A 99 7.34 6.28 4.90
CA ASP A 99 6.26 5.41 5.32
C ASP A 99 6.65 4.61 6.55
N VAL A 100 5.73 4.52 7.48
CA VAL A 100 5.81 3.61 8.62
C VAL A 100 4.65 2.63 8.52
N LEU A 101 4.97 1.36 8.33
CA LEU A 101 3.99 0.29 8.18
C LEU A 101 3.96 -0.56 9.45
N VAL A 102 2.86 -0.49 10.16
CA VAL A 102 2.64 -1.23 11.41
C VAL A 102 2.40 -2.71 11.10
N PRO A 103 2.97 -3.65 11.88
CA PRO A 103 2.76 -5.09 11.67
C PRO A 103 1.28 -5.45 11.52
N PRO A 104 0.89 -6.16 10.46
CA PRO A 104 -0.48 -6.65 10.31
C PRO A 104 -0.74 -7.78 11.30
N TYR A 105 -2.00 -7.96 11.70
CA TYR A 105 -2.42 -9.17 12.40
C TYR A 105 -2.90 -10.21 11.38
N ILE A 106 -2.35 -11.42 11.46
CA ILE A 106 -2.63 -12.52 10.55
C ILE A 106 -3.38 -13.61 11.31
N GLN A 107 -4.57 -13.94 10.84
CA GLN A 107 -5.41 -14.99 11.40
C GLN A 107 -5.51 -16.15 10.41
N HIS A 108 -5.31 -17.35 10.89
CA HIS A 108 -5.35 -18.58 10.11
C HIS A 108 -6.60 -19.41 10.43
N ASN A 109 -7.26 -19.90 9.39
CA ASN A 109 -8.27 -20.95 9.51
C ASN A 109 -7.61 -22.32 9.28
N SER A 110 -6.58 -22.62 10.06
CA SER A 110 -5.81 -23.86 9.97
C SER A 110 -5.14 -24.14 11.32
N LYS A 111 -4.21 -25.12 11.35
CA LYS A 111 -3.39 -25.41 12.54
C LYS A 111 -2.25 -24.39 12.75
N ALA A 112 -2.05 -23.44 11.82
CA ALA A 112 -1.07 -22.38 12.00
C ALA A 112 -1.51 -21.42 13.11
N GLU A 113 -0.55 -20.91 13.86
CA GLU A 113 -0.82 -19.95 14.94
C GLU A 113 -1.08 -18.56 14.38
N ASP A 114 -2.11 -17.91 14.91
CA ASP A 114 -2.37 -16.50 14.65
C ASP A 114 -1.26 -15.62 15.24
N GLY A 115 -0.99 -14.47 14.60
CA GLY A 115 0.03 -13.56 15.14
C GLY A 115 0.25 -12.32 14.28
N PHE A 116 1.23 -11.53 14.69
CA PHE A 116 1.63 -10.34 13.96
C PHE A 116 2.66 -10.67 12.88
N GLY A 117 2.57 -9.98 11.76
CA GLY A 117 3.59 -9.95 10.71
C GLY A 117 4.74 -9.00 11.07
N ASP A 118 5.51 -8.64 10.06
CA ASP A 118 6.71 -7.84 10.21
C ASP A 118 6.42 -6.34 10.20
N PHE A 119 7.28 -5.60 10.89
CA PHE A 119 7.36 -4.15 10.80
C PHE A 119 8.14 -3.74 9.55
N SER A 120 7.67 -2.70 8.85
CA SER A 120 8.34 -2.21 7.65
C SER A 120 8.37 -0.69 7.62
N MET A 121 9.40 -0.15 6.97
CA MET A 121 9.54 1.27 6.64
C MET A 121 9.87 1.42 5.16
N LEU A 122 9.52 2.58 4.60
CA LEU A 122 9.84 2.89 3.21
C LEU A 122 10.24 4.36 3.09
N LEU A 123 11.30 4.57 2.33
CA LEU A 123 11.71 5.90 1.86
C LEU A 123 11.49 5.96 0.35
N LYS A 124 10.76 6.95 -0.13
CA LYS A 124 10.53 7.18 -1.56
C LYS A 124 11.03 8.56 -1.96
N TYR A 125 11.72 8.62 -3.08
CA TYR A 125 12.20 9.84 -3.70
C TYR A 125 11.58 10.02 -5.08
N ARG A 126 10.90 11.17 -5.30
CA ARG A 126 10.34 11.54 -6.59
C ARG A 126 11.42 12.05 -7.52
N LEU A 127 11.71 11.30 -8.57
CA LEU A 127 12.70 11.62 -9.59
C LEU A 127 12.17 12.70 -10.55
N ALA A 128 10.95 12.49 -11.06
CA ALA A 128 10.29 13.42 -11.97
C ALA A 128 8.76 13.26 -11.85
N ALA A 129 8.03 14.35 -12.06
CA ALA A 129 6.58 14.34 -12.17
C ALA A 129 6.09 15.54 -12.96
N GLY A 130 4.90 15.39 -13.55
CA GLY A 130 4.11 16.45 -14.15
C GLY A 130 2.64 16.15 -13.92
N ASN A 131 1.91 17.13 -13.40
CA ASN A 131 0.46 16.99 -13.22
C ASN A 131 -0.27 16.89 -14.56
N GLU A 132 -1.59 16.84 -14.54
CA GLU A 132 -2.41 16.67 -15.74
C GLU A 132 -2.16 17.74 -16.80
N ALA A 133 -1.80 18.98 -16.39
CA ALA A 133 -1.47 20.09 -17.29
C ALA A 133 -0.02 20.02 -17.82
N HIS A 134 0.86 19.29 -17.14
CA HIS A 134 2.30 19.25 -17.40
C HIS A 134 2.77 17.82 -17.74
N GLY A 135 2.02 17.12 -18.56
CA GLY A 135 2.42 15.84 -19.11
C GLY A 135 1.85 14.61 -18.38
N ASN A 136 1.16 14.76 -17.24
CA ASN A 136 0.42 13.72 -16.54
C ASN A 136 1.25 12.44 -16.31
N TYR A 137 2.39 12.56 -15.61
CA TYR A 137 3.30 11.44 -15.33
C TYR A 137 3.93 11.55 -13.94
N SER A 138 4.39 10.44 -13.41
CA SER A 138 5.18 10.38 -12.19
C SER A 138 6.23 9.28 -12.29
N LEU A 139 7.43 9.57 -11.79
CA LEU A 139 8.54 8.63 -11.67
C LEU A 139 9.18 8.79 -10.30
N SER A 140 9.30 7.72 -9.55
CA SER A 140 9.93 7.70 -8.24
C SER A 140 10.74 6.44 -8.02
N PHE A 141 11.71 6.53 -7.12
CA PHE A 141 12.45 5.40 -6.59
C PHE A 141 12.13 5.24 -5.12
N SER A 142 11.89 4.02 -4.67
CA SER A 142 11.68 3.71 -3.25
C SER A 142 12.63 2.63 -2.75
N LEU A 143 12.95 2.73 -1.47
CA LEU A 143 13.72 1.74 -0.74
C LEU A 143 12.93 1.35 0.50
N ALA A 144 12.40 0.13 0.52
CA ALA A 144 11.74 -0.40 1.69
C ALA A 144 12.69 -1.29 2.50
N GLY A 145 12.51 -1.29 3.82
CA GLY A 145 13.15 -2.20 4.75
C GLY A 145 12.10 -2.90 5.59
N THR A 146 12.21 -4.22 5.73
CA THR A 146 11.34 -5.03 6.60
C THR A 146 12.20 -5.69 7.66
N LEU A 147 11.77 -5.58 8.92
CA LEU A 147 12.43 -6.20 10.07
C LEU A 147 11.66 -7.46 10.48
N PRO A 148 12.33 -8.59 10.77
CA PRO A 148 11.69 -9.85 11.16
C PRO A 148 11.17 -9.77 12.61
N THR A 149 10.17 -8.93 12.84
CA THR A 149 9.55 -8.69 14.16
C THR A 149 8.30 -9.51 14.39
N GLY A 150 7.80 -10.16 13.35
CA GLY A 150 6.62 -11.02 13.42
C GLY A 150 6.90 -12.36 14.08
N SER A 151 5.84 -13.14 14.32
CA SER A 151 6.02 -14.52 14.74
C SER A 151 6.64 -15.33 13.60
N TYR A 152 7.38 -16.39 13.92
CA TYR A 152 8.06 -17.26 12.95
C TYR A 152 7.17 -17.75 11.79
N LYS A 153 5.87 -17.92 12.04
CA LYS A 153 4.90 -18.38 11.02
C LYS A 153 4.27 -17.22 10.24
N ASN A 154 4.35 -15.99 10.74
CA ASN A 154 3.66 -14.82 10.19
C ASN A 154 4.60 -13.71 9.74
N GLY A 155 5.88 -13.84 10.03
CA GLY A 155 6.94 -12.91 9.61
C GLY A 155 7.99 -13.58 8.74
N SER A 156 8.89 -12.78 8.22
CA SER A 156 10.07 -13.21 7.46
C SER A 156 11.11 -13.84 8.39
N LEU A 157 11.94 -14.72 7.85
CA LEU A 157 13.06 -15.29 8.62
C LEU A 157 14.18 -14.28 8.83
N ASP A 158 14.38 -13.38 7.87
CA ASP A 158 15.42 -12.37 7.87
C ASP A 158 14.87 -10.99 7.51
N ALA A 159 15.63 -9.95 7.87
CA ALA A 159 15.38 -8.61 7.37
C ALA A 159 15.50 -8.57 5.84
N THR A 160 14.72 -7.72 5.20
CA THR A 160 14.79 -7.54 3.75
C THR A 160 14.99 -6.08 3.38
N ILE A 161 15.64 -5.86 2.25
CA ILE A 161 15.74 -4.56 1.59
C ILE A 161 15.10 -4.68 0.22
N SER A 162 14.21 -3.73 -0.11
CA SER A 162 13.44 -3.79 -1.35
C SER A 162 13.56 -2.47 -2.14
N PRO A 163 14.58 -2.33 -3.00
CA PRO A 163 14.67 -1.23 -3.96
C PRO A 163 13.59 -1.41 -5.04
N THR A 164 12.88 -0.32 -5.37
CA THR A 164 11.78 -0.35 -6.35
C THR A 164 11.75 0.93 -7.15
N LEU A 165 11.68 0.81 -8.48
CA LEU A 165 11.37 1.89 -9.40
C LEU A 165 9.86 1.92 -9.64
N CYS A 166 9.23 3.08 -9.48
CA CYS A 166 7.80 3.28 -9.65
C CYS A 166 7.55 4.32 -10.73
N GLY A 167 6.82 3.96 -11.77
CA GLY A 167 6.49 4.86 -12.88
C GLY A 167 4.99 4.87 -13.18
N GLY A 168 4.50 5.99 -13.68
CA GLY A 168 3.12 6.11 -14.10
C GLY A 168 2.91 7.15 -15.19
N LYS A 169 1.89 6.95 -16.02
CA LYS A 169 1.50 7.83 -17.11
C LYS A 169 -0.01 7.86 -17.28
N GLY A 170 -0.56 9.05 -17.36
CA GLY A 170 -1.98 9.25 -17.67
C GLY A 170 -2.21 9.61 -19.14
N PHE A 171 -3.33 9.10 -19.67
CA PHE A 171 -3.81 9.28 -21.04
C PHE A 171 -5.29 9.70 -20.99
N GLY A 172 -5.55 10.97 -20.71
CA GLY A 172 -6.90 11.46 -20.49
C GLY A 172 -7.54 10.84 -19.24
N ARG A 173 -8.52 9.96 -19.41
CA ARG A 173 -9.21 9.27 -18.31
C ARG A 173 -8.57 7.95 -17.89
N LEU A 174 -7.59 7.49 -18.65
CA LEU A 174 -6.85 6.27 -18.35
C LEU A 174 -5.53 6.63 -17.71
N ASP A 175 -5.13 5.93 -16.66
CA ASP A 175 -3.78 5.94 -16.16
C ASP A 175 -3.23 4.52 -16.00
N VAL A 176 -1.91 4.43 -16.14
CA VAL A 176 -1.16 3.20 -15.94
C VAL A 176 -0.04 3.49 -14.95
N GLN A 177 0.03 2.74 -13.88
CA GLN A 177 1.09 2.80 -12.90
C GLN A 177 1.80 1.45 -12.85
N SER A 178 3.12 1.45 -12.85
CA SER A 178 3.90 0.22 -12.82
C SER A 178 5.08 0.33 -11.86
N THR A 179 5.43 -0.78 -11.23
CA THR A 179 6.58 -0.87 -10.32
C THR A 179 7.43 -2.07 -10.68
N LEU A 180 8.74 -1.87 -10.70
CA LEU A 180 9.73 -2.93 -10.85
C LEU A 180 10.72 -2.85 -9.69
N GLY A 181 10.79 -3.91 -8.89
CA GLY A 181 11.62 -3.95 -7.70
C GLY A 181 12.20 -5.32 -7.43
N ALA A 182 13.04 -5.38 -6.40
CA ALA A 182 13.58 -6.63 -5.89
C ALA A 182 13.36 -6.72 -4.37
N ILE A 183 13.20 -7.94 -3.85
CA ILE A 183 13.21 -8.24 -2.42
C ILE A 183 14.49 -9.02 -2.14
N LEU A 184 15.38 -8.42 -1.36
CA LEU A 184 16.72 -8.91 -1.08
C LEU A 184 16.84 -9.22 0.42
N PRO A 185 16.87 -10.49 0.83
CA PRO A 185 17.09 -10.84 2.22
C PRO A 185 18.51 -10.47 2.65
N ALA A 186 18.68 -10.02 3.90
CA ALA A 186 19.95 -9.62 4.47
C ALA A 186 20.85 -10.82 4.81
N GLY A 187 20.24 -11.97 5.08
CA GLY A 187 20.93 -13.22 5.38
C GLY A 187 20.28 -14.41 4.68
N ASP A 188 20.86 -15.59 4.87
CA ASP A 188 20.36 -16.90 4.42
C ASP A 188 19.85 -16.96 2.96
N THR A 189 20.55 -16.23 2.06
CA THR A 189 20.14 -16.07 0.66
C THR A 189 20.11 -17.40 -0.10
N ALA A 190 20.90 -18.39 0.33
CA ALA A 190 20.88 -19.73 -0.25
C ALA A 190 19.52 -20.44 -0.03
N LYS A 191 18.82 -20.16 1.07
CA LYS A 191 17.52 -20.73 1.41
C LYS A 191 16.36 -19.86 0.94
N LEU A 192 16.46 -18.55 1.16
CA LEU A 192 15.38 -17.60 0.88
C LEU A 192 15.33 -17.20 -0.59
N GLY A 193 16.48 -17.22 -1.27
CA GLY A 193 16.57 -16.71 -2.65
C GLY A 193 16.46 -15.19 -2.71
N ARG A 194 16.25 -14.70 -3.92
CA ARG A 194 15.97 -13.30 -4.24
C ARG A 194 14.72 -13.25 -5.09
N VAL A 195 13.99 -12.15 -5.01
CA VAL A 195 12.73 -12.04 -5.71
C VAL A 195 12.72 -10.76 -6.52
N VAL A 196 12.29 -10.84 -7.77
CA VAL A 196 11.96 -9.67 -8.59
C VAL A 196 10.45 -9.56 -8.63
N VAL A 197 9.94 -8.34 -8.40
CA VAL A 197 8.50 -8.06 -8.40
C VAL A 197 8.20 -7.02 -9.47
N TRP A 198 7.24 -7.34 -10.33
CA TRP A 198 6.76 -6.43 -11.35
C TRP A 198 5.24 -6.32 -11.25
N ASN A 199 4.76 -5.15 -10.84
CA ASN A 199 3.33 -4.89 -10.71
C ASN A 199 2.92 -3.79 -11.69
N THR A 200 1.73 -3.91 -12.24
CA THR A 200 1.14 -2.89 -13.12
C THR A 200 -0.34 -2.76 -12.82
N ALA A 201 -0.79 -1.53 -12.59
CA ALA A 201 -2.20 -1.17 -12.42
C ALA A 201 -2.63 -0.29 -13.58
N THR A 202 -3.77 -0.60 -14.15
CA THR A 202 -4.45 0.21 -15.16
C THR A 202 -5.79 0.64 -14.59
N GLN A 203 -6.01 1.95 -14.47
CA GLN A 203 -7.20 2.54 -13.86
C GLN A 203 -7.92 3.43 -14.88
N TYR A 204 -9.25 3.47 -14.81
CA TYR A 204 -10.06 4.31 -15.69
C TYR A 204 -10.99 5.21 -14.87
N HIS A 205 -10.92 6.53 -15.09
CA HIS A 205 -11.75 7.52 -14.42
C HIS A 205 -13.17 7.56 -15.00
N LEU A 206 -14.12 6.96 -14.29
CA LEU A 206 -15.52 6.91 -14.66
C LEU A 206 -16.36 7.80 -13.75
N GLY A 207 -16.86 8.90 -14.31
CA GLY A 207 -17.67 9.88 -13.55
C GLY A 207 -16.83 10.61 -12.50
N LYS A 208 -17.41 10.86 -11.32
CA LYS A 208 -16.79 11.69 -10.28
C LYS A 208 -15.97 10.88 -9.26
N PHE A 209 -16.37 9.65 -8.99
CA PHE A 209 -15.85 8.88 -7.86
C PHE A 209 -15.32 7.49 -8.23
N PHE A 210 -15.71 6.96 -9.38
CA PHE A 210 -15.47 5.56 -9.74
C PHE A 210 -14.17 5.43 -10.54
N TRP A 211 -13.31 4.51 -10.08
CA TRP A 211 -12.08 4.15 -10.76
C TRP A 211 -11.99 2.61 -10.83
N PRO A 212 -12.68 2.00 -11.81
CA PRO A 212 -12.42 0.59 -12.12
C PRO A 212 -10.96 0.42 -12.49
N GLU A 213 -10.38 -0.68 -12.02
CA GLU A 213 -8.99 -1.01 -12.26
C GLU A 213 -8.79 -2.49 -12.54
N ILE A 214 -7.71 -2.78 -13.22
CA ILE A 214 -7.16 -4.11 -13.36
C ILE A 214 -5.67 -4.04 -13.07
N GLU A 215 -5.21 -4.92 -12.19
CA GLU A 215 -3.79 -5.02 -11.87
C GLU A 215 -3.23 -6.37 -12.28
N ASN A 216 -1.96 -6.39 -12.67
CA ASN A 216 -1.14 -7.57 -12.82
C ASN A 216 0.01 -7.50 -11.82
N ASN A 217 0.19 -8.56 -11.03
CA ASN A 217 1.16 -8.62 -9.96
C ASN A 217 2.02 -9.87 -10.10
N ALA A 218 3.17 -9.72 -10.78
CA ALA A 218 4.09 -10.79 -11.10
C ALA A 218 5.28 -10.83 -10.12
N THR A 219 5.64 -12.04 -9.69
CA THR A 219 6.75 -12.32 -8.79
C THR A 219 7.63 -13.40 -9.36
N PHE A 220 8.91 -13.12 -9.57
CA PHE A 220 9.90 -14.01 -10.15
C PHE A 220 10.91 -14.41 -9.07
N TYR A 221 11.04 -15.69 -8.84
CA TYR A 221 11.90 -16.24 -7.79
C TYR A 221 13.25 -16.68 -8.37
N HIS A 222 14.35 -16.24 -7.75
CA HIS A 222 15.71 -16.56 -8.15
C HIS A 222 16.49 -17.11 -6.95
N GLY A 223 16.96 -18.34 -7.07
CA GLY A 223 17.62 -19.05 -5.98
C GLY A 223 16.66 -19.50 -4.87
N GLY A 224 17.19 -20.14 -3.84
CA GLY A 224 16.43 -20.65 -2.72
C GLY A 224 15.46 -21.80 -3.07
N ALA A 225 14.50 -22.04 -2.20
CA ALA A 225 13.55 -23.15 -2.34
C ALA A 225 12.56 -22.97 -3.52
N ASN A 226 12.41 -21.77 -4.05
CA ASN A 226 11.48 -21.45 -5.13
C ASN A 226 12.18 -21.05 -6.43
N ASP A 227 13.44 -21.38 -6.60
CA ASP A 227 14.21 -21.01 -7.79
C ASP A 227 13.50 -21.33 -9.11
N GLY A 228 13.52 -20.38 -10.04
CA GLY A 228 12.91 -20.49 -11.36
C GLY A 228 11.38 -20.46 -11.39
N ARG A 229 10.72 -20.32 -10.24
CA ARG A 229 9.24 -20.23 -10.19
C ARG A 229 8.77 -18.81 -10.47
N VAL A 230 7.56 -18.72 -11.02
CA VAL A 230 6.85 -17.46 -11.26
C VAL A 230 5.47 -17.56 -10.64
N GLN A 231 5.10 -16.56 -9.84
CA GLN A 231 3.77 -16.37 -9.33
C GLN A 231 3.18 -15.11 -9.96
N ASP A 232 1.96 -15.18 -10.46
CA ASP A 232 1.28 -14.06 -11.06
C ASP A 232 -0.20 -14.03 -10.65
N PHE A 233 -0.68 -12.81 -10.37
CA PHE A 233 -2.07 -12.52 -10.03
C PHE A 233 -2.62 -11.44 -10.93
N VAL A 234 -3.86 -11.63 -11.39
CA VAL A 234 -4.67 -10.57 -11.97
C VAL A 234 -5.71 -10.13 -10.95
N THR A 235 -5.83 -8.82 -10.76
CA THR A 235 -6.71 -8.23 -9.75
C THR A 235 -7.68 -7.24 -10.40
N PRO A 236 -8.86 -7.69 -10.88
CA PRO A 236 -9.94 -6.76 -11.16
C PRO A 236 -10.41 -6.10 -9.86
N GLY A 237 -10.59 -4.79 -9.90
CA GLY A 237 -10.93 -3.99 -8.73
C GLY A 237 -11.68 -2.71 -9.04
N LEU A 238 -12.11 -2.04 -7.99
CA LEU A 238 -12.76 -0.75 -8.04
C LEU A 238 -12.27 0.12 -6.89
N MET A 239 -11.77 1.32 -7.22
CA MET A 239 -11.52 2.38 -6.26
C MET A 239 -12.62 3.42 -6.30
N LEU A 240 -13.10 3.82 -5.12
CA LEU A 240 -13.99 4.95 -4.92
C LEU A 240 -13.17 6.07 -4.29
N SER A 241 -12.90 7.10 -5.07
CA SER A 241 -11.87 8.07 -4.71
C SER A 241 -12.40 9.44 -4.39
N LYS A 242 -11.81 9.95 -3.33
CA LYS A 242 -11.79 11.31 -2.80
C LYS A 242 -13.18 11.82 -2.37
N PHE A 243 -13.78 11.08 -1.43
CA PHE A 243 -14.91 11.64 -0.66
C PHE A 243 -14.36 12.67 0.32
N LYS A 244 -14.46 13.96 -0.02
CA LYS A 244 -14.04 15.04 0.86
C LYS A 244 -14.85 14.99 2.16
N LEU A 245 -14.15 15.00 3.30
CA LEU A 245 -14.77 14.99 4.63
C LEU A 245 -15.03 16.40 5.14
N GLU A 246 -14.32 17.39 4.61
CA GLU A 246 -14.51 18.81 4.95
C GLU A 246 -14.88 19.64 3.72
N ARG A 247 -15.62 20.73 3.96
CA ARG A 247 -16.10 21.64 2.90
C ARG A 247 -15.05 22.65 2.46
N ASP A 248 -14.04 22.92 3.28
CA ASP A 248 -12.96 23.84 2.92
C ASP A 248 -12.17 23.29 1.72
N PRO A 249 -12.10 24.01 0.59
CA PRO A 249 -11.32 23.57 -0.57
C PRO A 249 -9.83 23.38 -0.28
N ARG A 250 -9.29 24.10 0.72
CA ARG A 250 -7.90 24.00 1.13
C ARG A 250 -7.60 22.73 1.90
N ASN A 251 -8.60 22.20 2.60
CA ASN A 251 -8.46 20.98 3.37
C ASN A 251 -8.41 19.77 2.44
N ARG A 252 -7.43 18.92 2.67
CA ARG A 252 -7.17 17.72 1.88
C ARG A 252 -7.83 16.49 2.44
N LEU A 253 -8.43 16.59 3.63
CA LEU A 253 -9.02 15.45 4.33
C LEU A 253 -10.10 14.78 3.46
N ALA A 254 -9.81 13.59 3.04
CA ALA A 254 -10.69 12.81 2.16
C ALA A 254 -10.57 11.32 2.43
N LEU A 255 -11.66 10.61 2.27
CA LEU A 255 -11.73 9.16 2.34
C LEU A 255 -11.65 8.56 0.93
N VAL A 256 -10.88 7.51 0.81
CA VAL A 256 -10.81 6.64 -0.37
C VAL A 256 -11.04 5.22 0.12
N VAL A 257 -11.94 4.49 -0.55
CA VAL A 257 -12.19 3.08 -0.26
C VAL A 257 -12.14 2.29 -1.56
N GLY A 258 -11.83 1.02 -1.47
CA GLY A 258 -11.77 0.18 -2.65
C GLY A 258 -11.77 -1.29 -2.31
N GLY A 259 -11.92 -2.10 -3.34
CA GLY A 259 -11.83 -3.55 -3.22
C GLY A 259 -11.67 -4.24 -4.56
N GLY A 260 -11.12 -5.44 -4.52
CA GLY A 260 -10.87 -6.26 -5.69
C GLY A 260 -10.60 -7.71 -5.31
N MET A 261 -10.49 -8.53 -6.32
CA MET A 261 -10.21 -9.95 -6.17
C MET A 261 -8.91 -10.31 -6.88
N GLN A 262 -7.90 -10.69 -6.13
CA GLN A 262 -6.68 -11.28 -6.69
C GLN A 262 -6.98 -12.71 -7.15
N ILE A 263 -6.63 -13.04 -8.38
CA ILE A 263 -6.87 -14.34 -9.00
C ILE A 263 -5.52 -14.85 -9.52
N ALA A 264 -5.07 -16.01 -9.04
CA ALA A 264 -3.83 -16.63 -9.48
C ALA A 264 -3.94 -17.06 -10.94
N THR A 265 -2.96 -16.71 -11.76
CA THR A 265 -2.90 -17.04 -13.18
C THR A 265 -1.82 -18.06 -13.53
N THR A 266 -0.91 -18.33 -12.58
CA THR A 266 0.18 -19.32 -12.73
C THR A 266 -0.06 -20.56 -11.88
N HIS A 267 0.56 -21.68 -12.26
CA HIS A 267 0.48 -22.94 -11.48
C HIS A 267 1.12 -22.82 -10.10
N PHE A 268 2.22 -22.08 -10.00
CA PHE A 268 2.84 -21.78 -8.72
C PHE A 268 2.22 -20.52 -8.14
N HIS A 269 1.54 -20.64 -7.01
CA HIS A 269 0.93 -19.53 -6.29
C HIS A 269 0.75 -19.90 -4.81
N SER A 270 0.80 -18.88 -3.95
CA SER A 270 0.64 -19.00 -2.51
C SER A 270 -0.85 -19.18 -2.11
N TYR A 271 -1.76 -18.64 -2.89
CA TYR A 271 -3.22 -18.76 -2.72
C TYR A 271 -3.91 -18.67 -4.08
N ASN A 272 -5.10 -19.27 -4.20
CA ASN A 272 -5.88 -19.26 -5.44
C ASN A 272 -6.58 -17.92 -5.68
N HIS A 273 -7.20 -17.39 -4.62
CA HIS A 273 -7.96 -16.13 -4.64
C HIS A 273 -7.65 -15.32 -3.40
N GLY A 274 -7.60 -13.99 -3.58
CA GLY A 274 -7.43 -13.05 -2.49
C GLY A 274 -8.44 -11.91 -2.59
N LEU A 275 -9.39 -11.81 -1.67
CA LEU A 275 -10.23 -10.62 -1.53
C LEU A 275 -9.40 -9.51 -0.89
N VAL A 276 -9.27 -8.38 -1.55
CA VAL A 276 -8.59 -7.18 -1.04
C VAL A 276 -9.63 -6.10 -0.80
N LEU A 277 -9.64 -5.53 0.40
CA LEU A 277 -10.43 -4.35 0.75
C LEU A 277 -9.49 -3.30 1.32
N THR A 278 -9.67 -2.04 0.96
CA THR A 278 -8.82 -0.93 1.41
C THR A 278 -9.65 0.25 1.91
N ALA A 279 -9.16 0.89 2.96
CA ALA A 279 -9.62 2.20 3.42
C ALA A 279 -8.42 3.12 3.62
N ARG A 280 -8.50 4.32 3.09
CA ARG A 280 -7.39 5.29 3.05
C ARG A 280 -7.93 6.67 3.38
N MET A 281 -7.27 7.35 4.31
CA MET A 281 -7.58 8.72 4.69
C MET A 281 -6.45 9.64 4.23
N LEU A 282 -6.74 10.46 3.25
CA LEU A 282 -5.84 11.52 2.78
C LEU A 282 -5.90 12.69 3.77
N PHE A 283 -4.75 13.30 4.09
CA PHE A 283 -4.65 14.44 5.01
C PHE A 283 -3.55 15.41 4.63
#